data_2380428a8e10fabe3c08f1663bc32169
#
_entry.id   2380428a8e10fabe3c08f1663bc32169
#
_cell.length_a   1.000
_cell.length_b   1.000
_cell.length_c   1.000
_cell.angle_alpha   90.00
_cell.angle_beta   90.00
_cell.angle_gamma   90.00
#
_symmetry.space_group_name_H-M   'P 1'
#
loop_
_entity.id
_entity.type
_entity.pdbx_description
1 polymer ?
#
loop_
_entity_poly.entity_id
_entity_poly.type
_entity_poly.pdbx_seq_one_letter_code
_entity_poly.pdbx_strand_id
1 'polypeptide(L)'
;SPFNDAKLNAEQKEILNEKYGLNDPVATQYLHYLKNVVTGDFGNSFQYHNQPVWDLIKPRLLPSFEMGLTAMFIGVILGLILGVAAATKQNSWVDYTTTVISVIAVSVPSFVLAVLLQYVFAVKLRWFPVAGWEGFSTAVLPSLALSAAVLATVARYIRAEMIEVLSSDYILLARAKGNSTMRVLFGHALRNALIPIITIIVPMLASILTGTLTIENIFGVPGLGDQFVRSITTNDFSVIMAITLLFSTLFIVSIFIVDILYGVIDPRIRVQGGKK
;
A
#
# COMPACT_ATOMS: atom_id res chain seq x y z
N SER A 1 -17.00 -14.40 -22.50
CA SER A 1 -17.79 -15.14 -21.52
C SER A 1 -16.86 -15.85 -20.54
N PRO A 2 -17.13 -15.84 -19.23
CA PRO A 2 -16.37 -16.59 -18.23
C PRO A 2 -16.44 -18.11 -18.44
N PHE A 3 -17.38 -18.57 -19.25
CA PHE A 3 -17.64 -19.97 -19.55
C PHE A 3 -17.05 -20.40 -20.89
N ASN A 4 -15.88 -19.90 -21.28
CA ASN A 4 -15.22 -20.25 -22.53
C ASN A 4 -14.44 -21.60 -22.47
N ASP A 5 -14.76 -22.43 -21.48
CA ASP A 5 -14.15 -23.76 -21.38
C ASP A 5 -14.57 -24.63 -22.58
N ALA A 6 -13.57 -25.26 -23.19
CA ALA A 6 -13.79 -26.18 -24.32
C ALA A 6 -14.64 -27.41 -23.97
N LYS A 7 -14.86 -27.69 -22.69
CA LYS A 7 -15.65 -28.80 -22.17
C LYS A 7 -17.17 -28.54 -22.12
N LEU A 8 -17.58 -27.25 -22.22
CA LEU A 8 -19.00 -26.91 -22.20
C LEU A 8 -19.58 -26.88 -23.62
N ASN A 9 -20.70 -27.55 -23.81
CA ASN A 9 -21.44 -27.44 -25.06
C ASN A 9 -22.20 -26.10 -25.15
N ALA A 10 -22.73 -25.77 -26.33
CA ALA A 10 -23.39 -24.48 -26.58
C ALA A 10 -24.64 -24.30 -25.69
N GLU A 11 -25.41 -25.36 -25.45
CA GLU A 11 -26.61 -25.34 -24.62
C GLU A 11 -26.27 -25.09 -23.14
N GLN A 12 -25.21 -25.72 -22.61
CA GLN A 12 -24.73 -25.49 -21.26
C GLN A 12 -24.22 -24.06 -21.05
N LYS A 13 -23.54 -23.49 -22.06
CA LYS A 13 -23.09 -22.08 -22.02
C LYS A 13 -24.29 -21.12 -21.99
N GLU A 14 -25.34 -21.41 -22.76
CA GLU A 14 -26.55 -20.57 -22.79
C GLU A 14 -27.28 -20.59 -21.45
N ILE A 15 -27.48 -21.77 -20.84
CA ILE A 15 -28.06 -21.92 -19.51
C ILE A 15 -27.26 -21.14 -18.44
N LEU A 16 -25.92 -21.20 -18.50
CA LEU A 16 -25.06 -20.49 -17.57
C LEU A 16 -25.14 -18.97 -17.80
N ASN A 17 -25.11 -18.50 -19.04
CA ASN A 17 -25.25 -17.09 -19.37
C ASN A 17 -26.59 -16.54 -18.89
N GLU A 18 -27.68 -17.26 -19.07
CA GLU A 18 -29.00 -16.86 -18.57
C GLU A 18 -29.05 -16.85 -17.04
N LYS A 19 -28.52 -17.88 -16.38
CA LYS A 19 -28.47 -17.99 -14.93
C LYS A 19 -27.72 -16.83 -14.26
N TYR A 20 -26.65 -16.33 -14.89
CA TYR A 20 -25.82 -15.25 -14.38
C TYR A 20 -26.17 -13.88 -14.99
N GLY A 21 -27.26 -13.80 -15.78
CA GLY A 21 -27.69 -12.53 -16.40
C GLY A 21 -26.69 -11.97 -17.42
N LEU A 22 -25.81 -12.80 -17.98
CA LEU A 22 -24.79 -12.36 -18.93
C LEU A 22 -25.35 -12.04 -20.32
N ASN A 23 -26.60 -12.39 -20.58
CA ASN A 23 -27.33 -12.06 -21.80
C ASN A 23 -27.97 -10.67 -21.74
N ASP A 24 -28.02 -10.05 -20.55
CA ASP A 24 -28.54 -8.71 -20.37
C ASP A 24 -27.59 -7.64 -20.98
N PRO A 25 -28.11 -6.45 -21.36
CA PRO A 25 -27.26 -5.32 -21.72
C PRO A 25 -26.24 -5.00 -20.63
N VAL A 26 -25.01 -4.65 -21.03
CA VAL A 26 -23.89 -4.40 -20.08
C VAL A 26 -24.26 -3.38 -18.99
N ALA A 27 -25.03 -2.34 -19.34
CA ALA A 27 -25.50 -1.35 -18.37
C ALA A 27 -26.40 -1.96 -17.29
N THR A 28 -27.27 -2.90 -17.67
CA THR A 28 -28.16 -3.62 -16.73
C THR A 28 -27.35 -4.53 -15.81
N GLN A 29 -26.41 -5.30 -16.37
CA GLN A 29 -25.49 -6.14 -15.59
C GLN A 29 -24.73 -5.29 -14.55
N TYR A 30 -24.20 -4.14 -14.95
CA TYR A 30 -23.47 -3.23 -14.06
C TYR A 30 -24.36 -2.70 -12.93
N LEU A 31 -25.57 -2.25 -13.23
CA LEU A 31 -26.50 -1.74 -12.21
C LEU A 31 -26.93 -2.82 -11.23
N HIS A 32 -27.21 -4.04 -11.70
CA HIS A 32 -27.54 -5.18 -10.86
C HIS A 32 -26.36 -5.53 -9.94
N TYR A 33 -25.15 -5.56 -10.48
CA TYR A 33 -23.95 -5.82 -9.69
C TYR A 33 -23.72 -4.77 -8.61
N LEU A 34 -23.81 -3.48 -8.94
CA LEU A 34 -23.69 -2.39 -7.95
C LEU A 34 -24.73 -2.47 -6.85
N LYS A 35 -26.00 -2.77 -7.21
CA LYS A 35 -27.08 -2.95 -6.24
C LYS A 35 -26.77 -4.09 -5.26
N ASN A 36 -26.28 -5.21 -5.76
CA ASN A 36 -25.89 -6.35 -4.93
C ASN A 36 -24.70 -6.04 -4.04
N VAL A 37 -23.67 -5.38 -4.57
CA VAL A 37 -22.48 -4.97 -3.81
C VAL A 37 -22.85 -4.06 -2.63
N VAL A 38 -23.77 -3.10 -2.82
CA VAL A 38 -24.23 -2.21 -1.73
C VAL A 38 -24.92 -2.98 -0.61
N THR A 39 -25.53 -4.13 -0.90
CA THR A 39 -26.11 -5.02 0.10
C THR A 39 -25.12 -6.06 0.64
N GLY A 40 -23.85 -6.01 0.21
CA GLY A 40 -22.80 -6.93 0.67
C GLY A 40 -22.72 -8.24 -0.12
N ASP A 41 -23.49 -8.36 -1.21
CA ASP A 41 -23.46 -9.52 -2.10
C ASP A 41 -22.53 -9.24 -3.29
N PHE A 42 -21.35 -9.85 -3.27
CA PHE A 42 -20.36 -9.78 -4.35
C PHE A 42 -20.54 -10.88 -5.41
N GLY A 43 -21.62 -11.64 -5.31
CA GLY A 43 -21.90 -12.79 -6.16
C GLY A 43 -21.09 -14.03 -5.78
N ASN A 44 -21.12 -15.02 -6.66
CA ASN A 44 -20.46 -16.31 -6.46
C ASN A 44 -19.29 -16.47 -7.44
N SER A 45 -18.27 -17.19 -7.00
CA SER A 45 -17.13 -17.56 -7.81
C SER A 45 -17.54 -18.53 -8.93
N PHE A 46 -17.02 -18.29 -10.13
CA PHE A 46 -17.21 -19.21 -11.27
C PHE A 46 -16.28 -20.43 -11.19
N GLN A 47 -15.20 -20.35 -10.43
CA GLN A 47 -14.16 -21.39 -10.37
C GLN A 47 -14.20 -22.22 -9.08
N TYR A 48 -14.63 -21.65 -7.97
CA TYR A 48 -14.64 -22.29 -6.65
C TYR A 48 -16.03 -22.82 -6.30
N HIS A 49 -16.57 -23.76 -7.11
CA HIS A 49 -17.83 -24.49 -6.82
C HIS A 49 -19.00 -23.60 -6.42
N ASN A 50 -19.15 -22.43 -7.06
CA ASN A 50 -20.20 -21.46 -6.75
C ASN A 50 -20.16 -20.92 -5.31
N GLN A 51 -18.99 -20.89 -4.68
CA GLN A 51 -18.77 -20.33 -3.35
C GLN A 51 -19.01 -18.80 -3.35
N PRO A 52 -19.61 -18.22 -2.31
CA PRO A 52 -19.73 -16.77 -2.20
C PRO A 52 -18.36 -16.10 -2.26
N VAL A 53 -18.25 -15.06 -3.08
CA VAL A 53 -16.99 -14.34 -3.29
C VAL A 53 -16.45 -13.76 -1.97
N TRP A 54 -17.33 -13.28 -1.09
CA TRP A 54 -16.94 -12.74 0.21
C TRP A 54 -16.21 -13.77 1.09
N ASP A 55 -16.63 -15.03 1.07
CA ASP A 55 -15.99 -16.11 1.85
C ASP A 55 -14.58 -16.44 1.35
N LEU A 56 -14.33 -16.20 0.05
CA LEU A 56 -12.99 -16.33 -0.54
C LEU A 56 -12.09 -15.15 -0.20
N ILE A 57 -12.64 -13.93 -0.11
CA ILE A 57 -11.88 -12.69 0.09
C ILE A 57 -11.61 -12.44 1.57
N LYS A 58 -12.62 -12.62 2.43
CA LYS A 58 -12.56 -12.27 3.85
C LYS A 58 -11.32 -12.82 4.59
N PRO A 59 -10.96 -14.11 4.49
CA PRO A 59 -9.79 -14.64 5.21
C PRO A 59 -8.46 -14.09 4.69
N ARG A 60 -8.44 -13.50 3.49
CA ARG A 60 -7.24 -12.98 2.82
C ARG A 60 -6.99 -11.50 3.11
N LEU A 61 -7.97 -10.81 3.69
CA LEU A 61 -7.84 -9.41 4.08
C LEU A 61 -6.73 -9.22 5.12
N LEU A 62 -6.76 -10.02 6.19
CA LEU A 62 -5.86 -9.86 7.32
C LEU A 62 -4.39 -10.03 6.93
N PRO A 63 -3.97 -11.08 6.21
CA PRO A 63 -2.58 -11.22 5.77
C PRO A 63 -2.06 -10.05 4.94
N SER A 64 -2.85 -9.55 3.97
CA SER A 64 -2.47 -8.40 3.15
C SER A 64 -2.35 -7.12 3.99
N PHE A 65 -3.29 -6.89 4.93
CA PHE A 65 -3.26 -5.74 5.82
C PHE A 65 -2.06 -5.79 6.78
N GLU A 66 -1.82 -6.91 7.43
CA GLU A 66 -0.68 -7.09 8.35
C GLU A 66 0.65 -6.85 7.63
N MET A 67 0.82 -7.43 6.44
CA MET A 67 2.02 -7.24 5.64
C MET A 67 2.19 -5.77 5.22
N GLY A 68 1.14 -5.14 4.71
CA GLY A 68 1.17 -3.75 4.28
C GLY A 68 1.43 -2.77 5.43
N LEU A 69 0.77 -2.95 6.58
CA LEU A 69 0.99 -2.13 7.78
C LEU A 69 2.40 -2.32 8.35
N THR A 70 2.89 -3.55 8.39
CA THR A 70 4.26 -3.83 8.86
C THR A 70 5.29 -3.18 7.94
N ALA A 71 5.11 -3.29 6.62
CA ALA A 71 5.98 -2.65 5.65
C ALA A 71 5.97 -1.12 5.79
N MET A 72 4.77 -0.53 5.96
CA MET A 72 4.61 0.90 6.20
C MET A 72 5.34 1.33 7.48
N PHE A 73 5.13 0.61 8.58
CA PHE A 73 5.76 0.91 9.86
C PHE A 73 7.29 0.89 9.77
N ILE A 74 7.85 -0.19 9.19
CA ILE A 74 9.30 -0.32 9.00
C ILE A 74 9.81 0.81 8.11
N GLY A 75 9.18 1.04 6.96
CA GLY A 75 9.60 2.04 5.98
C GLY A 75 9.54 3.46 6.53
N VAL A 76 8.48 3.82 7.27
CA VAL A 76 8.34 5.13 7.91
C VAL A 76 9.42 5.33 8.97
N ILE A 77 9.61 4.38 9.88
CA ILE A 77 10.62 4.52 10.95
C ILE A 77 12.02 4.65 10.36
N LEU A 78 12.41 3.75 9.46
CA LEU A 78 13.73 3.80 8.85
C LEU A 78 13.91 5.06 7.98
N GLY A 79 12.86 5.45 7.25
CA GLY A 79 12.86 6.68 6.46
C GLY A 79 13.00 7.94 7.31
N LEU A 80 12.31 8.02 8.45
CA LEU A 80 12.46 9.12 9.41
C LEU A 80 13.90 9.19 9.96
N ILE A 81 14.44 8.06 10.40
CA ILE A 81 15.81 8.00 10.94
C ILE A 81 16.81 8.48 9.90
N LEU A 82 16.75 7.93 8.69
CA LEU A 82 17.67 8.29 7.62
C LEU A 82 17.48 9.74 7.14
N GLY A 83 16.25 10.19 6.97
CA GLY A 83 15.95 11.55 6.52
C GLY A 83 16.38 12.63 7.52
N VAL A 84 16.13 12.41 8.83
CA VAL A 84 16.59 13.31 9.90
C VAL A 84 18.12 13.31 9.98
N ALA A 85 18.77 12.15 9.90
CA ALA A 85 20.22 12.05 9.92
C ALA A 85 20.86 12.77 8.72
N ALA A 86 20.29 12.62 7.54
CA ALA A 86 20.73 13.31 6.32
C ALA A 86 20.56 14.82 6.42
N ALA A 87 19.41 15.30 6.89
CA ALA A 87 19.14 16.74 7.05
C ALA A 87 20.06 17.42 8.08
N THR A 88 20.30 16.75 9.20
CA THR A 88 21.18 17.30 10.26
C THR A 88 22.66 17.33 9.88
N LYS A 89 23.05 16.45 8.95
CA LYS A 89 24.42 16.36 8.42
C LYS A 89 24.44 16.63 6.92
N GLN A 90 23.75 17.68 6.50
CA GLN A 90 23.66 18.10 5.10
C GLN A 90 25.04 18.22 4.45
N ASN A 91 25.14 17.78 3.18
CA ASN A 91 26.37 17.77 2.40
C ASN A 91 27.54 16.91 2.99
N SER A 92 27.21 15.99 3.90
CA SER A 92 28.16 15.04 4.45
C SER A 92 28.02 13.66 3.80
N TRP A 93 28.94 12.74 4.13
CA TRP A 93 28.84 11.35 3.68
C TRP A 93 27.52 10.67 4.14
N VAL A 94 26.97 11.04 5.28
CA VAL A 94 25.67 10.52 5.78
C VAL A 94 24.55 10.92 4.83
N ASP A 95 24.54 12.16 4.39
CA ASP A 95 23.55 12.70 3.45
C ASP A 95 23.66 12.01 2.08
N TYR A 96 24.85 11.90 1.54
CA TYR A 96 25.08 11.22 0.25
C TYR A 96 24.72 9.74 0.32
N THR A 97 25.07 9.04 1.39
CA THR A 97 24.74 7.62 1.57
C THR A 97 23.23 7.41 1.66
N THR A 98 22.52 8.25 2.44
CA THR A 98 21.04 8.20 2.54
C THR A 98 20.40 8.43 1.18
N THR A 99 20.92 9.40 0.41
CA THR A 99 20.41 9.68 -0.93
C THR A 99 20.63 8.49 -1.87
N VAL A 100 21.81 7.89 -1.86
CA VAL A 100 22.11 6.71 -2.69
C VAL A 100 21.23 5.53 -2.32
N ILE A 101 21.07 5.23 -1.03
CA ILE A 101 20.15 4.18 -0.54
C ILE A 101 18.73 4.45 -1.04
N SER A 102 18.24 5.69 -0.92
CA SER A 102 16.90 6.06 -1.34
C SER A 102 16.71 5.91 -2.87
N VAL A 103 17.72 6.30 -3.66
CA VAL A 103 17.69 6.14 -5.11
C VAL A 103 17.65 4.66 -5.50
N ILE A 104 18.50 3.84 -4.91
CA ILE A 104 18.54 2.38 -5.17
C ILE A 104 17.19 1.76 -4.79
N ALA A 105 16.64 2.09 -3.61
CA ALA A 105 15.40 1.52 -3.11
C ALA A 105 14.16 1.86 -3.98
N VAL A 106 14.17 3.00 -4.68
CA VAL A 106 13.10 3.36 -5.63
C VAL A 106 13.37 2.79 -7.04
N SER A 107 14.66 2.73 -7.44
CA SER A 107 15.02 2.28 -8.80
C SER A 107 14.89 0.78 -8.99
N VAL A 108 15.08 0.00 -7.92
CA VAL A 108 14.92 -1.46 -7.97
C VAL A 108 13.43 -1.81 -7.83
N PRO A 109 12.82 -2.49 -8.81
CA PRO A 109 11.43 -2.94 -8.65
C PRO A 109 11.27 -3.82 -7.40
N SER A 110 10.18 -3.61 -6.67
CA SER A 110 9.93 -4.30 -5.39
C SER A 110 9.98 -5.82 -5.48
N PHE A 111 9.52 -6.39 -6.59
CA PHE A 111 9.57 -7.84 -6.82
C PHE A 111 10.99 -8.36 -7.03
N VAL A 112 11.86 -7.56 -7.67
CA VAL A 112 13.30 -7.92 -7.82
C VAL A 112 13.97 -7.91 -6.45
N LEU A 113 13.71 -6.87 -5.65
CA LEU A 113 14.21 -6.79 -4.28
C LEU A 113 13.70 -7.97 -3.42
N ALA A 114 12.43 -8.34 -3.58
CA ALA A 114 11.82 -9.47 -2.89
C ALA A 114 12.56 -10.79 -3.19
N VAL A 115 12.80 -11.07 -4.48
CA VAL A 115 13.53 -12.28 -4.90
C VAL A 115 14.97 -12.25 -4.40
N LEU A 116 15.64 -11.10 -4.43
CA LEU A 116 17.01 -10.96 -3.91
C LEU A 116 17.06 -11.20 -2.40
N LEU A 117 16.14 -10.61 -1.63
CA LEU A 117 16.05 -10.83 -0.19
C LEU A 117 15.74 -12.31 0.13
N GLN A 118 14.80 -12.91 -0.59
CA GLN A 118 14.46 -14.33 -0.44
C GLN A 118 15.69 -15.22 -0.74
N TYR A 119 16.37 -14.97 -1.84
CA TYR A 119 17.55 -15.74 -2.23
C TYR A 119 18.68 -15.63 -1.20
N VAL A 120 19.01 -14.41 -0.77
CA VAL A 120 20.11 -14.18 0.18
C VAL A 120 19.77 -14.70 1.56
N PHE A 121 18.64 -14.25 2.14
CA PHE A 121 18.33 -14.47 3.55
C PHE A 121 17.60 -15.78 3.83
N ALA A 122 16.79 -16.28 2.89
CA ALA A 122 16.08 -17.53 3.08
C ALA A 122 16.82 -18.74 2.47
N VAL A 123 17.35 -18.60 1.25
CA VAL A 123 18.00 -19.76 0.57
C VAL A 123 19.46 -19.91 0.97
N LYS A 124 20.27 -18.84 0.88
CA LYS A 124 21.72 -18.89 1.17
C LYS A 124 22.04 -18.90 2.64
N LEU A 125 21.53 -17.92 3.39
CA LEU A 125 21.82 -17.78 4.84
C LEU A 125 20.89 -18.60 5.71
N ARG A 126 19.71 -18.97 5.22
CA ARG A 126 18.69 -19.76 5.95
C ARG A 126 18.27 -19.13 7.28
N TRP A 127 18.26 -17.79 7.32
CA TRP A 127 17.82 -17.05 8.51
C TRP A 127 16.30 -16.95 8.60
N PHE A 128 15.61 -16.99 7.46
CA PHE A 128 14.16 -16.88 7.36
C PHE A 128 13.58 -18.00 6.49
N PRO A 129 12.30 -18.34 6.65
CA PRO A 129 11.59 -19.25 5.74
C PRO A 129 11.53 -18.70 4.31
N VAL A 130 11.53 -19.61 3.35
CA VAL A 130 11.45 -19.23 1.92
C VAL A 130 10.06 -18.69 1.56
N ALA A 131 9.00 -19.31 2.09
CA ALA A 131 7.61 -18.96 1.81
C ALA A 131 6.69 -19.34 2.97
N GLY A 132 5.46 -18.86 2.94
CA GLY A 132 4.43 -19.14 3.93
C GLY A 132 3.99 -17.90 4.71
N TRP A 133 3.00 -18.08 5.59
CA TRP A 133 2.45 -17.03 6.46
C TRP A 133 2.06 -17.60 7.82
N GLU A 134 3.05 -18.09 8.55
CA GLU A 134 2.84 -18.84 9.81
C GLU A 134 3.43 -18.09 11.02
N GLY A 135 3.51 -16.76 10.95
CA GLY A 135 3.99 -15.94 12.04
C GLY A 135 5.07 -14.94 11.67
N PHE A 136 5.71 -14.34 12.68
CA PHE A 136 6.62 -13.22 12.50
C PHE A 136 7.77 -13.50 11.52
N SER A 137 8.39 -14.68 11.60
CA SER A 137 9.55 -15.01 10.75
C SER A 137 9.23 -15.04 9.26
N THR A 138 8.03 -15.45 8.87
CA THR A 138 7.57 -15.47 7.47
C THR A 138 7.16 -14.09 6.97
N ALA A 139 6.78 -13.17 7.87
CA ALA A 139 6.36 -11.81 7.53
C ALA A 139 7.54 -10.85 7.29
N VAL A 140 8.75 -11.14 7.82
CA VAL A 140 9.89 -10.21 7.79
C VAL A 140 10.32 -9.85 6.36
N LEU A 141 10.66 -10.84 5.54
CA LEU A 141 11.21 -10.60 4.20
C LEU A 141 10.22 -9.90 3.25
N PRO A 142 8.94 -10.33 3.14
CA PRO A 142 7.97 -9.64 2.31
C PRO A 142 7.72 -8.19 2.77
N SER A 143 7.63 -7.96 4.09
CA SER A 143 7.47 -6.61 4.63
C SER A 143 8.69 -5.72 4.38
N LEU A 144 9.91 -6.26 4.47
CA LEU A 144 11.13 -5.52 4.12
C LEU A 144 11.18 -5.16 2.64
N ALA A 145 10.80 -6.07 1.75
CA ALA A 145 10.76 -5.79 0.32
C ALA A 145 9.80 -4.63 -0.01
N LEU A 146 8.62 -4.63 0.59
CA LEU A 146 7.63 -3.56 0.41
C LEU A 146 8.05 -2.25 1.10
N SER A 147 8.73 -2.32 2.23
CA SER A 147 9.13 -1.13 3.01
C SER A 147 10.17 -0.27 2.29
N ALA A 148 10.91 -0.79 1.32
CA ALA A 148 11.98 -0.08 0.64
C ALA A 148 11.52 1.19 -0.07
N ALA A 149 10.41 1.13 -0.80
CA ALA A 149 9.82 2.30 -1.47
C ALA A 149 9.31 3.35 -0.47
N VAL A 150 8.71 2.90 0.65
CA VAL A 150 8.26 3.77 1.73
C VAL A 150 9.44 4.49 2.37
N LEU A 151 10.46 3.72 2.78
CA LEU A 151 11.69 4.23 3.36
C LEU A 151 12.30 5.33 2.48
N ALA A 152 12.48 5.04 1.20
CA ALA A 152 13.07 5.97 0.25
C ALA A 152 12.26 7.25 0.09
N THR A 153 10.94 7.13 0.01
CA THR A 153 10.05 8.28 -0.10
C THR A 153 10.08 9.13 1.16
N VAL A 154 9.86 8.51 2.32
CA VAL A 154 9.85 9.20 3.61
C VAL A 154 11.21 9.85 3.89
N ALA A 155 12.33 9.15 3.65
CA ALA A 155 13.67 9.71 3.87
C ALA A 155 13.91 10.98 3.06
N ARG A 156 13.53 10.99 1.77
CA ARG A 156 13.70 12.16 0.90
C ARG A 156 12.82 13.33 1.31
N TYR A 157 11.55 13.06 1.63
CA TYR A 157 10.64 14.13 2.07
C TYR A 157 11.05 14.70 3.41
N ILE A 158 11.33 13.86 4.42
CA ILE A 158 11.80 14.33 5.73
C ILE A 158 13.10 15.10 5.61
N ARG A 159 14.03 14.65 4.75
CA ARG A 159 15.26 15.40 4.51
C ARG A 159 14.97 16.81 3.97
N ALA A 160 14.12 16.94 2.98
CA ALA A 160 13.78 18.21 2.36
C ALA A 160 13.10 19.16 3.38
N GLU A 161 12.03 18.68 4.03
CA GLU A 161 11.27 19.46 5.02
C GLU A 161 12.13 19.86 6.23
N MET A 162 12.96 18.97 6.72
CA MET A 162 13.87 19.27 7.83
C MET A 162 14.90 20.33 7.47
N ILE A 163 15.46 20.33 6.27
CA ILE A 163 16.41 21.34 5.81
C ILE A 163 15.71 22.71 5.76
N GLU A 164 14.51 22.79 5.22
CA GLU A 164 13.72 24.02 5.14
C GLU A 164 13.40 24.53 6.54
N VAL A 165 12.87 23.69 7.40
CA VAL A 165 12.52 24.03 8.78
C VAL A 165 13.75 24.48 9.59
N LEU A 166 14.87 23.78 9.49
CA LEU A 166 16.09 24.09 10.24
C LEU A 166 16.71 25.44 9.84
N SER A 167 16.39 25.95 8.65
CA SER A 167 16.83 27.27 8.18
C SER A 167 15.86 28.42 8.54
N SER A 168 14.73 28.14 9.17
CA SER A 168 13.72 29.14 9.50
C SER A 168 14.07 30.01 10.69
N ASP A 169 13.53 31.26 10.72
CA ASP A 169 13.79 32.26 11.76
C ASP A 169 13.37 31.82 13.17
N TYR A 170 12.27 31.04 13.28
CA TYR A 170 11.80 30.54 14.57
C TYR A 170 12.75 29.50 15.19
N ILE A 171 13.48 28.77 14.37
CA ILE A 171 14.54 27.84 14.83
C ILE A 171 15.75 28.62 15.28
N LEU A 172 16.10 29.68 14.56
CA LEU A 172 17.16 30.61 15.00
C LEU A 172 16.85 31.23 16.38
N LEU A 173 15.58 31.68 16.55
CA LEU A 173 15.11 32.21 17.84
C LEU A 173 15.14 31.15 18.94
N ALA A 174 14.73 29.91 18.64
CA ALA A 174 14.79 28.83 19.62
C ALA A 174 16.20 28.51 20.07
N ARG A 175 17.20 28.58 19.18
CA ARG A 175 18.61 28.44 19.51
C ARG A 175 19.12 29.64 20.35
N ALA A 176 18.74 30.86 19.98
CA ALA A 176 19.10 32.07 20.71
C ALA A 176 18.56 32.07 22.16
N LYS A 177 17.43 31.44 22.42
CA LYS A 177 16.85 31.20 23.75
C LYS A 177 17.59 30.14 24.58
N GLY A 178 18.70 29.58 24.08
CA GLY A 178 19.49 28.56 24.78
C GLY A 178 18.94 27.15 24.78
N ASN A 179 17.98 26.82 23.89
CA ASN A 179 17.50 25.44 23.76
C ASN A 179 18.62 24.53 23.24
N SER A 180 18.75 23.35 23.83
CA SER A 180 19.68 22.33 23.36
C SER A 180 19.39 21.86 21.94
N THR A 181 20.40 21.42 21.20
CA THR A 181 20.26 20.94 19.83
C THR A 181 19.19 19.84 19.69
N MET A 182 19.12 18.90 20.65
CA MET A 182 18.12 17.83 20.64
C MET A 182 16.70 18.37 20.83
N ARG A 183 16.50 19.36 21.70
CA ARG A 183 15.21 20.02 21.90
C ARG A 183 14.79 20.80 20.65
N VAL A 184 15.71 21.49 20.00
CA VAL A 184 15.42 22.16 18.71
C VAL A 184 15.05 21.13 17.63
N LEU A 185 15.83 20.05 17.53
CA LEU A 185 15.63 19.03 16.50
C LEU A 185 14.28 18.30 16.65
N PHE A 186 14.03 17.69 17.80
CA PHE A 186 12.85 16.85 18.01
C PHE A 186 11.62 17.65 18.45
N GLY A 187 11.79 18.68 19.26
CA GLY A 187 10.67 19.47 19.78
C GLY A 187 10.14 20.54 18.83
N HIS A 188 10.99 21.09 17.97
CA HIS A 188 10.61 22.18 17.06
C HIS A 188 10.70 21.77 15.59
N ALA A 189 11.84 21.27 15.11
CA ALA A 189 12.04 21.01 13.69
C ALA A 189 11.26 19.79 13.21
N LEU A 190 11.46 18.63 13.82
CA LEU A 190 10.81 17.38 13.38
C LEU A 190 9.28 17.46 13.46
N ARG A 191 8.75 18.06 14.51
CA ARG A 191 7.30 18.24 14.67
C ARG A 191 6.68 18.97 13.47
N ASN A 192 7.31 20.02 12.99
CA ASN A 192 6.81 20.79 11.85
C ASN A 192 7.06 20.06 10.52
N ALA A 193 8.22 19.41 10.37
CA ALA A 193 8.55 18.64 9.20
C ALA A 193 7.65 17.39 9.00
N LEU A 194 7.02 16.89 10.06
CA LEU A 194 6.10 15.74 9.98
C LEU A 194 4.73 16.11 9.39
N ILE A 195 4.31 17.37 9.43
CA ILE A 195 2.99 17.79 8.98
C ILE A 195 2.73 17.40 7.50
N PRO A 196 3.60 17.75 6.54
CA PRO A 196 3.43 17.34 5.15
C PRO A 196 3.53 15.82 4.94
N ILE A 197 4.29 15.13 5.79
CA ILE A 197 4.52 13.68 5.67
C ILE A 197 3.25 12.88 5.93
N ILE A 198 2.42 13.30 6.87
CA ILE A 198 1.15 12.61 7.19
C ILE A 198 0.27 12.50 5.95
N THR A 199 0.25 13.53 5.11
CA THR A 199 -0.56 13.58 3.89
C THR A 199 -0.05 12.66 2.78
N ILE A 200 1.23 12.27 2.83
CA ILE A 200 1.86 11.34 1.90
C ILE A 200 1.70 9.90 2.36
N ILE A 201 1.77 9.65 3.68
CA ILE A 201 1.72 8.29 4.25
C ILE A 201 0.38 7.61 3.97
N VAL A 202 -0.74 8.32 4.05
CA VAL A 202 -2.07 7.70 3.89
C VAL A 202 -2.31 7.17 2.46
N PRO A 203 -2.06 7.92 1.37
CA PRO A 203 -2.14 7.38 0.01
C PRO A 203 -1.12 6.26 -0.25
N MET A 204 0.08 6.37 0.36
CA MET A 204 1.07 5.31 0.25
C MET A 204 0.60 4.00 0.87
N LEU A 205 -0.11 4.05 2.00
CA LEU A 205 -0.68 2.85 2.62
C LEU A 205 -1.67 2.17 1.66
N ALA A 206 -2.59 2.93 1.06
CA ALA A 206 -3.52 2.38 0.07
C ALA A 206 -2.78 1.80 -1.14
N SER A 207 -1.77 2.49 -1.65
CA SER A 207 -0.94 2.03 -2.77
C SER A 207 -0.19 0.74 -2.44
N ILE A 208 0.32 0.59 -1.20
CA ILE A 208 0.97 -0.64 -0.76
C ILE A 208 -0.04 -1.79 -0.72
N LEU A 209 -1.21 -1.57 -0.12
CA LEU A 209 -2.25 -2.60 -0.03
C LEU A 209 -2.71 -3.10 -1.40
N THR A 210 -2.71 -2.23 -2.42
CA THR A 210 -3.03 -2.61 -3.80
C THR A 210 -1.82 -3.18 -4.56
N GLY A 211 -0.59 -2.86 -4.15
CA GLY A 211 0.65 -3.26 -4.80
C GLY A 211 1.29 -4.55 -4.27
N THR A 212 0.65 -5.22 -3.30
CA THR A 212 1.19 -6.44 -2.69
C THR A 212 1.15 -7.68 -3.58
N LEU A 213 0.39 -7.63 -4.69
CA LEU A 213 0.11 -8.74 -5.61
C LEU A 213 1.31 -9.67 -5.88
N THR A 214 2.39 -9.08 -6.37
CA THR A 214 3.58 -9.85 -6.77
C THR A 214 4.37 -10.35 -5.57
N ILE A 215 4.45 -9.57 -4.51
CA ILE A 215 5.15 -9.92 -3.28
C ILE A 215 4.46 -11.07 -2.55
N GLU A 216 3.14 -11.02 -2.44
CA GLU A 216 2.34 -12.11 -1.86
C GLU A 216 2.56 -13.43 -2.61
N ASN A 217 2.60 -13.37 -3.94
CA ASN A 217 2.84 -14.56 -4.76
C ASN A 217 4.26 -15.12 -4.58
N ILE A 218 5.30 -14.26 -4.55
CA ILE A 218 6.71 -14.65 -4.36
C ILE A 218 6.91 -15.36 -3.03
N PHE A 219 6.30 -14.83 -1.94
CA PHE A 219 6.47 -15.37 -0.59
C PHE A 219 5.38 -16.36 -0.17
N GLY A 220 4.41 -16.65 -1.05
CA GLY A 220 3.30 -17.56 -0.74
C GLY A 220 2.41 -17.05 0.41
N VAL A 221 2.22 -15.72 0.51
CA VAL A 221 1.32 -15.11 1.48
C VAL A 221 -0.11 -15.29 0.99
N PRO A 222 -1.02 -15.89 1.80
CA PRO A 222 -2.40 -16.13 1.40
C PRO A 222 -3.24 -14.84 1.47
N GLY A 223 -2.84 -13.82 0.72
CA GLY A 223 -3.46 -12.50 0.73
C GLY A 223 -4.41 -12.26 -0.45
N LEU A 224 -4.92 -11.01 -0.52
CA LEU A 224 -5.82 -10.56 -1.59
C LEU A 224 -5.15 -10.56 -2.96
N GLY A 225 -3.86 -10.22 -2.99
CA GLY A 225 -3.09 -10.18 -4.23
C GLY A 225 -2.90 -11.54 -4.85
N ASP A 226 -2.54 -12.55 -4.06
CA ASP A 226 -2.46 -13.94 -4.52
C ASP A 226 -3.81 -14.40 -5.10
N GLN A 227 -4.92 -14.13 -4.39
CA GLN A 227 -6.24 -14.47 -4.89
C GLN A 227 -6.60 -13.74 -6.18
N PHE A 228 -6.24 -12.46 -6.29
CA PHE A 228 -6.49 -11.67 -7.50
C PHE A 228 -5.77 -12.26 -8.72
N VAL A 229 -4.47 -12.56 -8.58
CA VAL A 229 -3.68 -13.18 -9.65
C VAL A 229 -4.26 -14.55 -10.06
N ARG A 230 -4.61 -15.39 -9.08
CA ARG A 230 -5.26 -16.67 -9.35
C ARG A 230 -6.58 -16.51 -10.11
N SER A 231 -7.39 -15.53 -9.69
CA SER A 231 -8.68 -15.28 -10.33
C SER A 231 -8.54 -14.77 -11.76
N ILE A 232 -7.49 -13.97 -12.06
CA ILE A 232 -7.17 -13.57 -13.45
C ILE A 232 -6.80 -14.79 -14.30
N THR A 233 -5.91 -15.65 -13.79
CA THR A 233 -5.44 -16.81 -14.54
C THR A 233 -6.52 -17.84 -14.78
N THR A 234 -7.52 -17.92 -13.90
CA THR A 234 -8.66 -18.83 -14.00
C THR A 234 -9.92 -18.19 -14.61
N ASN A 235 -9.87 -16.90 -15.00
CA ASN A 235 -11.02 -16.14 -15.50
C ASN A 235 -12.21 -16.06 -14.54
N ASP A 236 -11.95 -15.97 -13.22
CA ASP A 236 -12.99 -15.80 -12.21
C ASP A 236 -13.37 -14.33 -12.08
N PHE A 237 -14.23 -13.85 -12.99
CA PHE A 237 -14.59 -12.44 -13.09
C PHE A 237 -15.27 -11.88 -11.84
N SER A 238 -16.09 -12.70 -11.17
CA SER A 238 -16.76 -12.26 -9.93
C SER A 238 -15.76 -11.88 -8.85
N VAL A 239 -14.74 -12.71 -8.64
CA VAL A 239 -13.68 -12.44 -7.66
C VAL A 239 -12.80 -11.26 -8.10
N ILE A 240 -12.46 -11.18 -9.41
CA ILE A 240 -11.69 -10.05 -9.96
C ILE A 240 -12.42 -8.74 -9.72
N MET A 241 -13.70 -8.63 -10.04
CA MET A 241 -14.51 -7.43 -9.85
C MET A 241 -14.60 -7.04 -8.37
N ALA A 242 -14.85 -8.00 -7.49
CA ALA A 242 -14.96 -7.76 -6.05
C ALA A 242 -13.65 -7.22 -5.46
N ILE A 243 -12.49 -7.82 -5.76
CA ILE A 243 -11.20 -7.36 -5.27
C ILE A 243 -10.86 -5.99 -5.88
N THR A 244 -11.15 -5.76 -7.17
CA THR A 244 -10.94 -4.46 -7.81
C THR A 244 -11.76 -3.36 -7.14
N LEU A 245 -13.04 -3.60 -6.85
CA LEU A 245 -13.89 -2.65 -6.13
C LEU A 245 -13.39 -2.39 -4.70
N LEU A 246 -12.97 -3.44 -4.02
CA LEU A 246 -12.40 -3.31 -2.67
C LEU A 246 -11.15 -2.42 -2.68
N PHE A 247 -10.20 -2.67 -3.58
CA PHE A 247 -9.00 -1.85 -3.72
C PHE A 247 -9.34 -0.41 -4.11
N SER A 248 -10.23 -0.22 -5.08
CA SER A 248 -10.67 1.12 -5.49
C SER A 248 -11.33 1.87 -4.34
N THR A 249 -12.18 1.22 -3.57
CA THR A 249 -12.84 1.81 -2.39
C THR A 249 -11.81 2.19 -1.33
N LEU A 250 -10.87 1.31 -1.01
CA LEU A 250 -9.78 1.61 -0.07
C LEU A 250 -8.96 2.81 -0.53
N PHE A 251 -8.65 2.90 -1.81
CA PHE A 251 -7.90 4.02 -2.38
C PHE A 251 -8.69 5.34 -2.29
N ILE A 252 -9.95 5.34 -2.68
CA ILE A 252 -10.83 6.52 -2.60
C ILE A 252 -11.00 6.97 -1.15
N VAL A 253 -11.26 6.05 -0.22
CA VAL A 253 -11.39 6.35 1.20
C VAL A 253 -10.07 6.92 1.75
N SER A 254 -8.93 6.41 1.33
CA SER A 254 -7.64 6.95 1.76
C SER A 254 -7.42 8.39 1.30
N ILE A 255 -7.77 8.73 0.05
CA ILE A 255 -7.70 10.11 -0.46
C ILE A 255 -8.65 11.01 0.34
N PHE A 256 -9.88 10.56 0.59
CA PHE A 256 -10.86 11.32 1.38
C PHE A 256 -10.36 11.57 2.82
N ILE A 257 -9.73 10.58 3.44
CA ILE A 257 -9.09 10.77 4.75
C ILE A 257 -7.99 11.84 4.68
N VAL A 258 -7.18 11.85 3.63
CA VAL A 258 -6.15 12.88 3.42
C VAL A 258 -6.77 14.26 3.30
N ASP A 259 -7.84 14.42 2.54
CA ASP A 259 -8.52 15.71 2.38
C ASP A 259 -9.06 16.23 3.71
N ILE A 260 -9.62 15.34 4.55
CA ILE A 260 -10.03 15.69 5.91
C ILE A 260 -8.83 16.10 6.76
N LEU A 261 -7.73 15.33 6.71
CA LEU A 261 -6.52 15.64 7.47
C LEU A 261 -5.92 16.98 7.07
N TYR A 262 -5.88 17.31 5.77
CA TYR A 262 -5.47 18.63 5.30
C TYR A 262 -6.32 19.74 5.94
N GLY A 263 -7.64 19.60 5.93
CA GLY A 263 -8.55 20.59 6.55
C GLY A 263 -8.39 20.74 8.07
N VAL A 264 -7.85 19.72 8.76
CA VAL A 264 -7.59 19.75 10.21
C VAL A 264 -6.19 20.32 10.50
N ILE A 265 -5.18 19.91 9.71
CA ILE A 265 -3.77 20.26 9.94
C ILE A 265 -3.48 21.70 9.50
N ASP A 266 -4.03 22.15 8.36
CA ASP A 266 -3.88 23.52 7.87
C ASP A 266 -5.22 24.25 7.78
N PRO A 267 -5.65 24.95 8.85
CA PRO A 267 -6.90 25.70 8.87
C PRO A 267 -6.93 26.85 7.85
N ARG A 268 -5.80 27.24 7.24
CA ARG A 268 -5.74 28.32 6.22
C ARG A 268 -6.42 27.89 4.91
N ILE A 269 -6.45 26.61 4.61
CA ILE A 269 -7.12 26.06 3.41
C ILE A 269 -8.64 26.24 3.52
N ARG A 270 -9.21 26.21 4.73
CA ARG A 270 -10.66 26.44 4.95
C ARG A 270 -11.17 27.83 4.57
N VAL A 271 -10.30 28.84 4.54
CA VAL A 271 -10.72 30.25 4.38
C VAL A 271 -10.85 30.63 2.90
N GLN A 272 -10.25 29.92 1.96
CA GLN A 272 -10.34 30.23 0.53
C GLN A 272 -11.57 29.66 -0.17
N GLY A 273 -12.32 28.74 0.42
CA GLY A 273 -13.55 28.18 -0.14
C GLY A 273 -14.83 28.96 0.14
N GLY A 274 -14.78 30.06 0.88
CA GLY A 274 -15.94 30.81 1.39
C GLY A 274 -16.17 32.22 0.83
N LYS A 275 -15.55 32.58 -0.30
CA LYS A 275 -15.87 33.85 -1.00
C LYS A 275 -16.13 33.58 -2.47
N LYS A 276 -17.36 33.32 -2.79
CA LYS A 276 -18.04 33.70 -4.02
C LYS A 276 -19.36 34.34 -3.67
#